data_46e91674b0155420bd6d4436fff53a51
#
_entry.id   46e91674b0155420bd6d4436fff53a51
#
_cell.length_a   1.000
_cell.length_b   1.000
_cell.length_c   1.000
_cell.angle_alpha   90.00
_cell.angle_beta   90.00
_cell.angle_gamma   90.00
#
_symmetry.space_group_name_H-M   'P 1'
#
loop_
_entity.id
_entity.type
_entity.pdbx_description
1 polymer ?
#
loop_
_entity_poly.entity_id
_entity_poly.type
_entity_poly.pdbx_seq_one_letter_code
_entity_poly.pdbx_strand_id
1 'polypeptide(L)'
;MLEGPSYLISRDLPSSCEQESKWVYNTFRVIEMTNKKHHLEDMEQPSAKKLCKLIDGAHNERADLNLPATLVDDQDKQHCGGDQSDSGSLIHQLGRDMSINCLLYCSRSEYGSIASLNRDFRSLITSGELYKLRRRMGIVEHWIYFSCSLLEWDAYDPNSNRWMRLPIMASNECFMSSDKESLAVGTELLVFGKETMSQVIYRYSILNNTWSSGMNMNTPRFLFGSASLGEVAILAGGCDPKGNLLNSAELYNSETGTWVTLPKMNKARKMCSAVFLEGKFYVIGGTGAGNTTLTCGEEYDLKTQTWREIPNMYPGRNAGDGAGVPVAAVEAPPLVAVVNENLYAADYAHREVKRYDKARQLWVAVGRLPERVVSTNGWGLAFRACGDRLIVIGGPRALGGRMIEIYSWAPDQGQLHWGVLASRQLGNFVYNCAVMGC
;
A
#
# COMPACT_ATOMS: atom_id res chain seq x y z
N MET A 1 -49.38 9.41 4.12
CA MET A 1 -48.67 9.09 5.36
C MET A 1 -48.28 7.63 5.28
N LEU A 2 -47.05 7.36 4.95
CA LEU A 2 -46.42 6.02 5.01
C LEU A 2 -45.13 6.22 5.78
N GLU A 3 -45.12 5.79 7.02
CA GLU A 3 -43.96 5.76 7.90
C GLU A 3 -42.95 4.72 7.39
N GLY A 4 -41.73 5.15 7.09
CA GLY A 4 -40.61 4.25 6.81
C GLY A 4 -40.02 3.72 8.11
N PRO A 5 -39.42 2.52 8.12
CA PRO A 5 -38.90 1.92 9.34
C PRO A 5 -37.66 2.67 9.82
N SER A 6 -37.75 3.20 11.03
CA SER A 6 -36.64 3.75 11.79
C SER A 6 -35.74 2.60 12.26
N TYR A 7 -34.54 2.54 11.76
CA TYR A 7 -33.50 1.64 12.25
C TYR A 7 -32.95 2.20 13.57
N LEU A 8 -33.36 1.60 14.67
CA LEU A 8 -32.75 1.77 15.98
C LEU A 8 -31.33 1.15 15.93
N ILE A 9 -30.32 1.98 15.89
CA ILE A 9 -28.92 1.56 16.09
C ILE A 9 -28.79 1.22 17.57
N SER A 10 -28.66 -0.08 17.89
CA SER A 10 -28.37 -0.57 19.23
C SER A 10 -27.11 0.09 19.77
N ARG A 11 -27.19 0.66 20.97
CA ARG A 11 -26.14 1.45 21.62
C ARG A 11 -25.08 0.62 22.35
N ASP A 12 -25.08 -0.70 22.24
CA ASP A 12 -24.11 -1.55 22.93
C ASP A 12 -22.95 -1.90 22.03
N LEU A 13 -21.85 -1.14 22.16
CA LEU A 13 -20.59 -1.46 21.53
C LEU A 13 -19.97 -2.70 22.17
N PRO A 14 -19.51 -3.67 21.35
CA PRO A 14 -18.83 -4.85 21.87
C PRO A 14 -17.55 -4.50 22.61
N SER A 15 -17.36 -5.05 23.79
CA SER A 15 -16.21 -4.77 24.67
C SER A 15 -14.92 -5.54 24.28
N SER A 16 -15.00 -6.48 23.33
CA SER A 16 -13.86 -7.29 22.88
C SER A 16 -13.42 -6.94 21.46
N CYS A 17 -12.14 -7.05 21.18
CA CYS A 17 -11.56 -6.84 19.85
C CYS A 17 -12.21 -7.72 18.78
N GLU A 18 -12.60 -8.94 19.14
CA GLU A 18 -13.27 -9.84 18.21
C GLU A 18 -14.68 -9.34 17.83
N GLN A 19 -15.40 -8.77 18.79
CA GLN A 19 -16.72 -8.18 18.55
C GLN A 19 -16.60 -6.88 17.75
N GLU A 20 -15.60 -6.05 18.04
CA GLU A 20 -15.32 -4.85 17.26
C GLU A 20 -14.97 -5.19 15.81
N SER A 21 -14.13 -6.22 15.59
CA SER A 21 -13.81 -6.72 14.25
C SER A 21 -15.06 -7.22 13.54
N LYS A 22 -15.89 -8.02 14.19
CA LYS A 22 -17.15 -8.49 13.63
C LYS A 22 -18.11 -7.35 13.29
N TRP A 23 -18.14 -6.31 14.13
CA TRP A 23 -18.97 -5.15 13.88
C TRP A 23 -18.51 -4.39 12.62
N VAL A 24 -17.22 -4.11 12.51
CA VAL A 24 -16.62 -3.48 11.32
C VAL A 24 -16.94 -4.32 10.07
N TYR A 25 -16.66 -5.63 10.11
CA TYR A 25 -16.92 -6.53 9.00
C TYR A 25 -18.41 -6.64 8.64
N ASN A 26 -19.30 -6.77 9.63
CA ASN A 26 -20.73 -6.96 9.40
C ASN A 26 -21.41 -5.68 8.88
N THR A 27 -21.03 -4.52 9.37
CA THR A 27 -21.59 -3.23 8.91
C THR A 27 -21.31 -3.01 7.43
N PHE A 28 -20.11 -3.37 6.96
CA PHE A 28 -19.72 -3.21 5.57
C PHE A 28 -20.28 -4.32 4.65
N ARG A 29 -20.43 -5.54 5.16
CA ARG A 29 -21.02 -6.66 4.42
C ARG A 29 -22.50 -6.41 4.06
N VAL A 30 -23.27 -5.77 4.91
CA VAL A 30 -24.66 -5.39 4.62
C VAL A 30 -24.72 -4.37 3.46
N ILE A 31 -23.76 -3.45 3.38
CA ILE A 31 -23.65 -2.48 2.29
C ILE A 31 -23.29 -3.17 0.97
N GLU A 32 -22.50 -4.23 1.01
CA GLU A 32 -22.03 -4.97 -0.18
C GLU A 32 -23.12 -5.90 -0.76
N MET A 33 -23.95 -6.54 0.08
CA MET A 33 -25.03 -7.42 -0.38
C MET A 33 -26.13 -6.68 -1.15
N THR A 34 -26.32 -5.40 -0.91
CA THR A 34 -27.28 -4.56 -1.63
C THR A 34 -26.83 -4.18 -3.03
N ASN A 35 -25.55 -4.42 -3.35
CA ASN A 35 -24.89 -3.94 -4.59
C ASN A 35 -24.61 -5.03 -5.65
N LYS A 36 -24.90 -6.31 -5.40
CA LYS A 36 -24.62 -7.41 -6.34
C LYS A 36 -25.69 -7.56 -7.43
N LYS A 37 -25.83 -6.59 -8.34
CA LYS A 37 -26.44 -6.81 -9.66
C LYS A 37 -25.84 -5.88 -10.72
N HIS A 38 -25.29 -6.51 -11.80
CA HIS A 38 -24.91 -6.00 -13.13
C HIS A 38 -23.47 -5.48 -13.34
N HIS A 39 -22.72 -5.97 -14.20
CA HIS A 39 -22.47 -6.10 -15.61
C HIS A 39 -21.00 -6.36 -15.96
N LEU A 40 -20.77 -7.30 -16.85
CA LEU A 40 -19.56 -7.54 -17.62
C LEU A 40 -19.65 -6.68 -18.90
N GLU A 41 -18.55 -6.01 -19.27
CA GLU A 41 -18.23 -5.73 -20.68
C GLU A 41 -16.83 -5.12 -20.84
N ASP A 42 -16.09 -5.74 -21.72
CA ASP A 42 -15.00 -5.37 -22.63
C ASP A 42 -13.82 -4.48 -22.20
N MET A 43 -12.62 -5.05 -22.33
CA MET A 43 -11.36 -4.30 -22.45
C MET A 43 -10.48 -4.86 -23.58
N GLU A 44 -10.24 -4.05 -24.58
CA GLU A 44 -9.27 -4.27 -25.66
C GLU A 44 -7.82 -4.13 -25.17
N GLN A 45 -6.92 -4.98 -25.68
CA GLN A 45 -5.48 -4.95 -25.44
C GLN A 45 -4.77 -3.96 -26.37
N PRO A 46 -3.78 -3.18 -25.88
CA PRO A 46 -2.93 -2.37 -26.74
C PRO A 46 -1.71 -3.15 -27.24
N SER A 47 -1.38 -2.93 -28.50
CA SER A 47 -0.54 -3.71 -29.38
C SER A 47 0.98 -3.58 -29.14
N ALA A 48 1.68 -4.71 -29.27
CA ALA A 48 3.14 -4.93 -29.30
C ALA A 48 3.90 -4.10 -30.37
N LYS A 49 3.25 -3.27 -31.16
CA LYS A 49 3.86 -2.49 -32.26
C LYS A 49 4.86 -1.39 -31.85
N LYS A 50 4.83 -0.96 -30.58
CA LYS A 50 5.74 0.11 -30.12
C LYS A 50 7.13 -0.40 -29.76
N LEU A 51 7.24 -1.63 -29.27
CA LEU A 51 8.51 -2.25 -28.88
C LEU A 51 9.35 -2.66 -30.10
N CYS A 52 8.69 -3.17 -31.18
CA CYS A 52 9.38 -3.44 -32.45
C CYS A 52 10.05 -2.20 -33.03
N LYS A 53 9.46 -1.00 -32.89
CA LYS A 53 10.07 0.25 -33.35
C LYS A 53 11.30 0.70 -32.53
N LEU A 54 11.37 0.34 -31.25
CA LEU A 54 12.54 0.59 -30.42
C LEU A 54 13.70 -0.35 -30.75
N ILE A 55 13.40 -1.58 -31.16
CA ILE A 55 14.39 -2.58 -31.59
C ILE A 55 14.93 -2.22 -32.99
N ASP A 56 14.08 -1.76 -33.90
CA ASP A 56 14.47 -1.34 -35.25
C ASP A 56 15.15 0.03 -35.31
N GLY A 57 14.87 0.92 -34.32
CA GLY A 57 15.45 2.27 -34.23
C GLY A 57 16.90 2.33 -33.71
N ALA A 58 17.40 1.26 -33.09
CA ALA A 58 18.75 1.19 -32.53
C ALA A 58 19.86 1.08 -33.57
N HIS A 59 19.52 1.05 -34.85
CA HIS A 59 20.50 0.97 -35.94
C HIS A 59 21.13 2.29 -36.37
N ASN A 60 20.74 3.45 -35.81
CA ASN A 60 21.21 4.71 -36.37
C ASN A 60 21.40 5.87 -35.38
N GLU A 61 22.17 5.69 -34.31
CA GLU A 61 22.81 6.84 -33.64
C GLU A 61 23.80 6.35 -32.56
N ARG A 62 25.10 6.42 -32.88
CA ARG A 62 26.18 6.38 -31.89
C ARG A 62 26.22 7.75 -31.21
N ALA A 63 25.80 7.84 -29.97
CA ALA A 63 26.09 8.96 -29.09
C ALA A 63 26.92 8.47 -27.90
N ASP A 64 28.11 9.07 -27.77
CA ASP A 64 29.05 8.84 -26.67
C ASP A 64 28.42 9.11 -25.31
N LEU A 65 28.28 8.07 -24.49
CA LEU A 65 28.01 8.20 -23.07
C LEU A 65 29.19 7.63 -22.28
N ASN A 66 30.03 8.53 -21.78
CA ASN A 66 31.10 8.23 -20.83
C ASN A 66 30.48 7.77 -19.49
N LEU A 67 30.67 6.51 -19.15
CA LEU A 67 30.42 5.96 -17.80
C LEU A 67 31.76 5.65 -17.12
N PRO A 68 31.95 5.93 -15.83
CA PRO A 68 33.20 5.67 -15.14
C PRO A 68 33.41 4.17 -14.94
N ALA A 69 34.59 3.71 -15.44
CA ALA A 69 35.08 2.36 -15.24
C ALA A 69 35.72 2.24 -13.85
N THR A 70 35.19 1.40 -12.99
CA THR A 70 35.95 0.85 -11.85
C THR A 70 35.48 -0.57 -11.54
N LEU A 71 36.50 -1.41 -11.45
CA LEU A 71 36.57 -2.79 -10.96
C LEU A 71 36.48 -3.88 -12.04
N VAL A 72 37.62 -4.11 -12.67
CA VAL A 72 37.98 -5.41 -13.22
C VAL A 72 39.31 -5.80 -12.58
N ASP A 73 39.31 -6.91 -11.86
CA ASP A 73 40.53 -7.55 -11.45
C ASP A 73 40.89 -8.65 -12.48
N ASP A 74 42.18 -8.63 -12.89
CA ASP A 74 42.80 -9.50 -13.87
C ASP A 74 43.07 -10.91 -13.34
N GLN A 75 42.86 -11.91 -14.17
CA GLN A 75 43.73 -13.04 -14.52
C GLN A 75 42.87 -14.24 -14.99
N ASP A 76 42.95 -14.73 -16.18
CA ASP A 76 43.91 -15.56 -16.81
C ASP A 76 43.53 -15.86 -18.28
N LYS A 77 44.51 -15.76 -19.17
CA LYS A 77 44.45 -16.18 -20.58
C LYS A 77 44.56 -17.71 -20.68
N GLN A 78 43.66 -18.36 -21.42
CA GLN A 78 44.09 -19.43 -22.34
C GLN A 78 43.08 -19.66 -23.47
N HIS A 79 43.62 -19.76 -24.67
CA HIS A 79 43.03 -20.07 -25.96
C HIS A 79 42.26 -21.39 -25.98
N CYS A 80 41.07 -21.40 -26.59
CA CYS A 80 40.69 -22.43 -27.56
C CYS A 80 39.46 -21.94 -28.33
N GLY A 81 39.55 -21.95 -29.69
CA GLY A 81 38.46 -21.62 -30.58
C GLY A 81 37.38 -22.68 -30.52
N GLY A 82 36.16 -22.22 -30.51
CA GLY A 82 34.94 -23.02 -30.64
C GLY A 82 33.79 -22.01 -30.77
N ASP A 83 33.03 -22.10 -31.84
CA ASP A 83 31.79 -21.41 -32.09
C ASP A 83 30.86 -21.57 -30.86
N GLN A 84 30.95 -20.66 -29.90
CA GLN A 84 29.97 -20.54 -28.84
C GLN A 84 28.87 -19.66 -29.38
N SER A 85 27.79 -20.28 -29.81
CA SER A 85 26.49 -19.64 -29.93
C SER A 85 26.23 -18.86 -28.66
N ASP A 86 26.11 -17.53 -28.79
CA ASP A 86 25.86 -16.56 -27.69
C ASP A 86 24.47 -16.82 -27.10
N SER A 87 24.36 -17.94 -26.32
CA SER A 87 23.12 -18.42 -25.70
C SER A 87 22.66 -17.56 -24.52
N GLY A 88 23.33 -16.44 -24.25
CA GLY A 88 23.02 -15.53 -23.15
C GLY A 88 22.47 -14.17 -23.57
N SER A 89 22.37 -13.86 -24.86
CA SER A 89 21.88 -12.56 -25.33
C SER A 89 20.35 -12.48 -25.25
N LEU A 90 19.80 -11.58 -24.43
CA LEU A 90 18.35 -11.31 -24.36
C LEU A 90 17.84 -10.55 -25.57
N ILE A 91 18.62 -9.57 -26.06
CA ILE A 91 18.36 -8.83 -27.30
C ILE A 91 19.49 -9.20 -28.26
N HIS A 92 19.13 -9.67 -29.45
CA HIS A 92 20.11 -10.07 -30.46
C HIS A 92 21.14 -8.94 -30.70
N GLN A 93 22.42 -9.27 -30.70
CA GLN A 93 23.54 -8.35 -30.84
C GLN A 93 23.87 -7.44 -29.64
N LEU A 94 23.04 -7.46 -28.57
CA LEU A 94 23.39 -6.80 -27.31
C LEU A 94 23.71 -7.90 -26.28
N GLY A 95 24.79 -7.77 -25.57
CA GLY A 95 25.08 -8.67 -24.43
C GLY A 95 23.99 -8.59 -23.38
N ARG A 96 23.96 -9.59 -22.48
CA ARG A 96 22.95 -9.68 -21.41
C ARG A 96 22.84 -8.37 -20.57
N ASP A 97 23.97 -7.79 -20.19
CA ASP A 97 23.99 -6.59 -19.33
C ASP A 97 23.41 -5.36 -20.03
N MET A 98 23.74 -5.15 -21.30
CA MET A 98 23.16 -4.06 -22.08
C MET A 98 21.65 -4.26 -22.30
N SER A 99 21.22 -5.49 -22.54
CA SER A 99 19.80 -5.83 -22.64
C SER A 99 19.05 -5.53 -21.34
N ILE A 100 19.61 -5.90 -20.19
CA ILE A 100 19.07 -5.58 -18.87
C ILE A 100 19.00 -4.06 -18.68
N ASN A 101 20.06 -3.34 -18.99
CA ASN A 101 20.09 -1.88 -18.88
C ASN A 101 18.99 -1.21 -19.71
N CYS A 102 18.75 -1.64 -20.94
CA CYS A 102 17.63 -1.16 -21.75
C CYS A 102 16.28 -1.42 -21.08
N LEU A 103 16.09 -2.62 -20.51
CA LEU A 103 14.83 -3.01 -19.87
C LEU A 103 14.56 -2.25 -18.54
N LEU A 104 15.59 -1.80 -17.83
CA LEU A 104 15.42 -1.02 -16.61
C LEU A 104 14.67 0.30 -16.85
N TYR A 105 14.82 0.90 -18.03
CA TYR A 105 14.15 2.14 -18.39
C TYR A 105 12.77 1.95 -19.05
N CYS A 106 12.40 0.70 -19.37
CA CYS A 106 11.03 0.41 -19.82
C CYS A 106 10.04 0.59 -18.66
N SER A 107 8.83 1.07 -18.96
CA SER A 107 7.77 1.12 -17.96
C SER A 107 7.43 -0.28 -17.46
N ARG A 108 7.20 -0.40 -16.17
CA ARG A 108 6.73 -1.63 -15.53
C ARG A 108 5.43 -2.17 -16.19
N SER A 109 4.60 -1.28 -16.73
CA SER A 109 3.38 -1.65 -17.44
C SER A 109 3.64 -2.48 -18.72
N GLU A 110 4.85 -2.43 -19.26
CA GLU A 110 5.27 -3.15 -20.47
C GLU A 110 5.89 -4.52 -20.16
N TYR A 111 6.26 -4.78 -18.91
CA TYR A 111 6.94 -6.03 -18.54
C TYR A 111 6.12 -7.29 -18.85
N GLY A 112 4.80 -7.24 -18.74
CA GLY A 112 3.93 -8.35 -19.16
C GLY A 112 4.05 -8.67 -20.66
N SER A 113 4.10 -7.63 -21.50
CA SER A 113 4.28 -7.77 -22.95
C SER A 113 5.70 -8.26 -23.28
N ILE A 114 6.71 -7.72 -22.62
CA ILE A 114 8.12 -8.14 -22.78
C ILE A 114 8.28 -9.61 -22.38
N ALA A 115 7.69 -10.05 -21.26
CA ALA A 115 7.72 -11.45 -20.81
C ALA A 115 7.03 -12.42 -21.78
N SER A 116 6.17 -11.93 -22.66
CA SER A 116 5.52 -12.76 -23.69
C SER A 116 6.36 -13.01 -24.93
N LEU A 117 7.46 -12.26 -25.13
CA LEU A 117 8.29 -12.35 -26.34
C LEU A 117 9.08 -13.67 -26.42
N ASN A 118 9.74 -14.05 -25.31
CA ASN A 118 10.46 -15.31 -25.22
C ASN A 118 10.62 -15.78 -23.77
N ARG A 119 11.24 -16.96 -23.58
CA ARG A 119 11.44 -17.59 -22.27
C ARG A 119 12.47 -16.82 -21.40
N ASP A 120 13.49 -16.24 -22.01
CA ASP A 120 14.56 -15.56 -21.28
C ASP A 120 14.08 -14.24 -20.68
N PHE A 121 13.33 -13.45 -21.45
CA PHE A 121 12.66 -12.26 -20.92
C PHE A 121 11.67 -12.61 -19.80
N ARG A 122 10.88 -13.67 -19.98
CA ARG A 122 9.97 -14.14 -18.94
C ARG A 122 10.72 -14.54 -17.69
N SER A 123 11.78 -15.32 -17.80
CA SER A 123 12.62 -15.74 -16.69
C SER A 123 13.23 -14.53 -15.96
N LEU A 124 13.78 -13.57 -16.69
CA LEU A 124 14.37 -12.35 -16.12
C LEU A 124 13.33 -11.54 -15.32
N ILE A 125 12.13 -11.35 -15.86
CA ILE A 125 11.09 -10.56 -15.20
C ILE A 125 10.54 -11.31 -13.98
N THR A 126 10.24 -12.61 -14.11
CA THR A 126 9.66 -13.41 -13.02
C THR A 126 10.65 -13.75 -11.92
N SER A 127 11.96 -13.69 -12.17
CA SER A 127 12.99 -13.82 -11.13
C SER A 127 13.01 -12.65 -10.15
N GLY A 128 12.43 -11.50 -10.52
CA GLY A 128 12.48 -10.26 -9.75
C GLY A 128 13.80 -9.47 -9.89
N GLU A 129 14.73 -9.96 -10.68
CA GLU A 129 16.06 -9.33 -10.89
C GLU A 129 15.93 -7.88 -11.36
N LEU A 130 15.10 -7.62 -12.39
CA LEU A 130 14.85 -6.26 -12.89
C LEU A 130 14.32 -5.32 -11.81
N TYR A 131 13.38 -5.78 -11.00
CA TYR A 131 12.79 -4.95 -9.92
C TYR A 131 13.82 -4.62 -8.83
N LYS A 132 14.73 -5.55 -8.51
CA LYS A 132 15.83 -5.32 -7.57
C LYS A 132 16.83 -4.30 -8.12
N LEU A 133 17.20 -4.44 -9.39
CA LEU A 133 18.09 -3.51 -10.05
C LEU A 133 17.50 -2.11 -10.16
N ARG A 134 16.22 -2.00 -10.57
CA ARG A 134 15.51 -0.71 -10.62
C ARG A 134 15.57 0.01 -9.27
N ARG A 135 15.23 -0.67 -8.16
CA ARG A 135 15.31 -0.06 -6.83
C ARG A 135 16.71 0.38 -6.45
N ARG A 136 17.75 -0.43 -6.75
CA ARG A 136 19.14 -0.05 -6.50
C ARG A 136 19.58 1.19 -7.28
N MET A 137 19.06 1.36 -8.48
CA MET A 137 19.33 2.52 -9.33
C MET A 137 18.41 3.72 -9.08
N GLY A 138 17.47 3.61 -8.15
CA GLY A 138 16.50 4.66 -7.86
C GLY A 138 15.42 4.84 -8.95
N ILE A 139 15.30 3.89 -9.89
CA ILE A 139 14.27 3.90 -10.93
C ILE A 139 13.01 3.24 -10.36
N VAL A 140 12.15 4.03 -9.72
CA VAL A 140 10.98 3.51 -9.02
C VAL A 140 9.71 4.06 -9.65
N GLU A 141 8.82 3.16 -10.05
CA GLU A 141 7.45 3.48 -10.46
C GLU A 141 6.48 3.10 -9.35
N HIS A 142 5.63 4.04 -8.95
CA HIS A 142 4.65 3.82 -7.89
C HIS A 142 3.28 3.51 -8.49
N TRP A 143 2.74 2.34 -8.17
CA TRP A 143 1.39 1.95 -8.54
C TRP A 143 0.51 1.87 -7.31
N ILE A 144 -0.75 2.30 -7.47
CA ILE A 144 -1.75 2.36 -6.42
C ILE A 144 -2.61 1.11 -6.52
N TYR A 145 -2.60 0.27 -5.49
CA TYR A 145 -3.45 -0.92 -5.36
C TYR A 145 -4.53 -0.65 -4.34
N PHE A 146 -5.78 -0.91 -4.68
CA PHE A 146 -6.87 -0.71 -3.73
C PHE A 146 -8.05 -1.63 -4.04
N SER A 147 -8.93 -1.78 -3.05
CA SER A 147 -10.08 -2.64 -3.11
C SER A 147 -11.33 -1.87 -2.67
N CYS A 148 -12.36 -1.94 -3.50
CA CYS A 148 -13.71 -1.44 -3.20
C CYS A 148 -14.70 -2.59 -2.97
N SER A 149 -14.21 -3.83 -2.97
CA SER A 149 -14.97 -5.04 -2.65
C SER A 149 -14.05 -6.05 -1.93
N LEU A 150 -14.62 -7.14 -1.43
CA LEU A 150 -13.88 -8.08 -0.58
C LEU A 150 -12.74 -8.80 -1.31
N LEU A 151 -12.97 -9.24 -2.56
CA LEU A 151 -12.05 -10.12 -3.29
C LEU A 151 -11.46 -9.48 -4.54
N GLU A 152 -11.98 -8.32 -4.95
CA GLU A 152 -11.56 -7.65 -6.17
C GLU A 152 -10.61 -6.49 -5.84
N TRP A 153 -9.49 -6.50 -6.53
CA TRP A 153 -8.46 -5.48 -6.41
C TRP A 153 -8.22 -4.83 -7.76
N ASP A 154 -8.14 -3.53 -7.74
CA ASP A 154 -7.73 -2.73 -8.89
C ASP A 154 -6.36 -2.09 -8.63
N ALA A 155 -5.58 -1.94 -9.69
CA ALA A 155 -4.35 -1.19 -9.69
C ALA A 155 -4.44 -0.02 -10.66
N TYR A 156 -3.85 1.10 -10.29
CA TYR A 156 -3.76 2.29 -11.12
C TYR A 156 -2.30 2.74 -11.23
N ASP A 157 -1.85 2.92 -12.47
CA ASP A 157 -0.55 3.50 -12.79
C ASP A 157 -0.72 4.99 -13.10
N PRO A 158 -0.29 5.90 -12.22
CA PRO A 158 -0.43 7.32 -12.44
C PRO A 158 0.45 7.87 -13.57
N ASN A 159 1.54 7.18 -13.94
CA ASN A 159 2.44 7.65 -14.99
C ASN A 159 1.87 7.45 -16.39
N SER A 160 1.26 6.29 -16.63
CA SER A 160 0.65 5.97 -17.94
C SER A 160 -0.87 6.18 -17.96
N ASN A 161 -1.47 6.64 -16.85
CA ASN A 161 -2.92 6.76 -16.68
C ASN A 161 -3.65 5.46 -17.00
N ARG A 162 -3.11 4.34 -16.50
CA ARG A 162 -3.59 3.00 -16.86
C ARG A 162 -4.20 2.28 -15.66
N TRP A 163 -5.36 1.69 -15.90
CA TRP A 163 -6.02 0.80 -14.95
C TRP A 163 -5.72 -0.65 -15.26
N MET A 164 -5.54 -1.44 -14.21
CA MET A 164 -5.40 -2.89 -14.30
C MET A 164 -6.25 -3.52 -13.20
N ARG A 165 -7.03 -4.53 -13.53
CA ARG A 165 -7.69 -5.38 -12.55
C ARG A 165 -6.78 -6.55 -12.22
N LEU A 166 -6.58 -6.81 -10.94
CA LEU A 166 -5.84 -7.99 -10.50
C LEU A 166 -6.70 -9.26 -10.70
N PRO A 167 -6.08 -10.44 -10.82
CA PRO A 167 -6.81 -11.69 -10.71
C PRO A 167 -7.68 -11.71 -9.45
N ILE A 168 -8.83 -12.36 -9.51
CA ILE A 168 -9.70 -12.51 -8.33
C ILE A 168 -8.93 -13.30 -7.27
N MET A 169 -8.97 -12.81 -6.03
CA MET A 169 -8.32 -13.49 -4.91
C MET A 169 -9.04 -14.82 -4.64
N ALA A 170 -8.32 -15.92 -4.85
CA ALA A 170 -8.82 -17.27 -4.57
C ALA A 170 -8.77 -17.50 -3.05
N SER A 171 -9.78 -17.05 -2.33
CA SER A 171 -9.92 -17.24 -0.90
C SER A 171 -10.97 -18.30 -0.58
N ASN A 172 -10.94 -18.80 0.66
CA ASN A 172 -11.99 -19.60 1.23
C ASN A 172 -13.30 -18.77 1.32
N GLU A 173 -14.46 -19.44 1.23
CA GLU A 173 -15.78 -18.80 1.35
C GLU A 173 -15.97 -18.07 2.71
N CYS A 174 -15.26 -18.51 3.75
CA CYS A 174 -15.27 -17.91 5.07
C CYS A 174 -14.31 -16.72 5.23
N PHE A 175 -13.58 -16.33 4.18
CA PHE A 175 -12.62 -15.23 4.27
C PHE A 175 -13.29 -13.90 4.52
N MET A 176 -12.73 -13.15 5.47
CA MET A 176 -13.07 -11.78 5.79
C MET A 176 -11.81 -10.94 5.79
N SER A 177 -11.71 -9.96 4.89
CA SER A 177 -10.58 -9.04 4.89
C SER A 177 -10.66 -8.09 6.07
N SER A 178 -9.50 -7.70 6.57
CA SER A 178 -9.39 -6.61 7.55
C SER A 178 -9.29 -5.28 6.81
N ASP A 179 -10.17 -4.34 7.14
CA ASP A 179 -10.14 -3.02 6.51
C ASP A 179 -8.89 -2.25 6.92
N LYS A 180 -8.26 -1.60 5.94
CA LYS A 180 -7.01 -0.84 6.07
C LYS A 180 -5.78 -1.66 6.47
N GLU A 181 -5.90 -2.98 6.52
CA GLU A 181 -4.81 -3.91 6.81
C GLU A 181 -4.30 -4.56 5.52
N SER A 182 -3.79 -3.74 4.62
CA SER A 182 -3.05 -4.17 3.43
C SER A 182 -1.73 -3.42 3.32
N LEU A 183 -0.73 -4.08 2.79
CA LEU A 183 0.64 -3.58 2.77
C LEU A 183 1.34 -4.03 1.49
N ALA A 184 1.98 -3.09 0.80
CA ALA A 184 2.88 -3.41 -0.30
C ALA A 184 4.33 -3.44 0.22
N VAL A 185 5.07 -4.49 -0.06
CA VAL A 185 6.47 -4.67 0.34
C VAL A 185 7.25 -5.39 -0.76
N GLY A 186 8.37 -4.83 -1.19
CA GLY A 186 9.12 -5.37 -2.32
C GLY A 186 8.27 -5.47 -3.58
N THR A 187 8.07 -6.68 -4.08
CA THR A 187 7.21 -6.99 -5.23
C THR A 187 5.88 -7.66 -4.84
N GLU A 188 5.48 -7.54 -3.59
CA GLU A 188 4.34 -8.22 -3.02
C GLU A 188 3.30 -7.26 -2.44
N LEU A 189 2.02 -7.60 -2.59
CA LEU A 189 0.92 -7.00 -1.86
C LEU A 189 0.38 -8.02 -0.87
N LEU A 190 0.46 -7.70 0.41
CA LEU A 190 -0.08 -8.51 1.49
C LEU A 190 -1.46 -7.99 1.88
N VAL A 191 -2.43 -8.88 1.95
CA VAL A 191 -3.80 -8.61 2.40
C VAL A 191 -4.08 -9.48 3.62
N PHE A 192 -4.34 -8.82 4.73
CA PHE A 192 -4.59 -9.49 6.00
C PHE A 192 -6.09 -9.71 6.19
N GLY A 193 -6.42 -10.82 6.80
CA GLY A 193 -7.80 -11.17 7.07
C GLY A 193 -7.92 -12.37 8.00
N LYS A 194 -9.12 -12.94 8.02
CA LYS A 194 -9.46 -14.05 8.90
C LYS A 194 -10.32 -15.05 8.13
N GLU A 195 -10.07 -16.31 8.36
CA GLU A 195 -10.91 -17.42 7.93
C GLU A 195 -11.36 -18.20 9.15
N THR A 196 -12.68 -18.31 9.36
CA THR A 196 -13.29 -18.90 10.56
C THR A 196 -12.68 -18.31 11.84
N MET A 197 -11.68 -18.96 12.45
CA MET A 197 -11.05 -18.54 13.70
C MET A 197 -9.57 -18.22 13.58
N SER A 198 -8.96 -18.42 12.40
CA SER A 198 -7.53 -18.22 12.17
C SER A 198 -7.30 -16.96 11.33
N GLN A 199 -6.24 -16.23 11.66
CA GLN A 199 -5.72 -15.19 10.80
C GLN A 199 -5.11 -15.81 9.55
N VAL A 200 -5.33 -15.17 8.41
CA VAL A 200 -4.74 -15.55 7.13
C VAL A 200 -4.14 -14.33 6.44
N ILE A 201 -3.13 -14.57 5.66
CA ILE A 201 -2.48 -13.55 4.81
C ILE A 201 -2.57 -14.04 3.38
N TYR A 202 -3.16 -13.24 2.50
CA TYR A 202 -3.09 -13.44 1.06
C TYR A 202 -2.01 -12.56 0.49
N ARG A 203 -1.20 -13.13 -0.39
CA ARG A 203 -0.06 -12.49 -1.03
C ARG A 203 -0.28 -12.46 -2.55
N TYR A 204 -0.35 -11.27 -3.10
CA TYR A 204 -0.28 -11.07 -4.55
C TYR A 204 1.16 -10.74 -4.94
N SER A 205 1.69 -11.45 -5.93
CA SER A 205 3.01 -11.20 -6.51
C SER A 205 2.88 -10.55 -7.88
N ILE A 206 3.50 -9.40 -8.08
CA ILE A 206 3.56 -8.76 -9.40
C ILE A 206 4.43 -9.53 -10.39
N LEU A 207 5.33 -10.38 -9.90
CA LEU A 207 6.23 -11.18 -10.73
C LEU A 207 5.47 -12.22 -11.57
N ASN A 208 4.47 -12.83 -10.95
CA ASN A 208 3.67 -13.90 -11.56
C ASN A 208 2.24 -13.47 -11.87
N ASN A 209 1.83 -12.28 -11.44
CA ASN A 209 0.44 -11.81 -11.50
C ASN A 209 -0.54 -12.81 -10.88
N THR A 210 -0.22 -13.34 -9.70
CA THR A 210 -1.01 -14.38 -9.01
C THR A 210 -1.14 -14.12 -7.53
N TRP A 211 -2.25 -14.63 -6.96
CA TRP A 211 -2.46 -14.73 -5.51
C TRP A 211 -1.98 -16.07 -4.97
N SER A 212 -1.45 -16.06 -3.77
CA SER A 212 -1.06 -17.25 -3.00
C SER A 212 -1.28 -17.00 -1.51
N SER A 213 -1.28 -18.06 -0.71
CA SER A 213 -1.21 -17.90 0.75
C SER A 213 0.14 -17.30 1.14
N GLY A 214 0.10 -16.28 2.00
CA GLY A 214 1.29 -15.72 2.63
C GLY A 214 1.74 -16.53 3.82
N MET A 215 2.96 -16.28 4.30
CA MET A 215 3.48 -16.88 5.51
C MET A 215 2.81 -16.26 6.74
N ASN A 216 2.36 -17.07 7.67
CA ASN A 216 1.74 -16.61 8.91
C ASN A 216 2.73 -15.83 9.78
N MET A 217 2.23 -14.79 10.47
CA MET A 217 2.98 -14.09 11.50
C MET A 217 3.27 -15.00 12.70
N ASN A 218 4.34 -14.70 13.44
CA ASN A 218 4.65 -15.41 14.69
C ASN A 218 3.58 -15.17 15.77
N THR A 219 3.01 -13.96 15.78
CA THR A 219 1.91 -13.59 16.69
C THR A 219 0.72 -13.10 15.87
N PRO A 220 -0.38 -13.86 15.76
CA PRO A 220 -1.60 -13.40 15.09
C PRO A 220 -2.10 -12.10 15.69
N ARG A 221 -2.42 -11.13 14.84
CA ARG A 221 -2.86 -9.79 15.26
C ARG A 221 -3.86 -9.18 14.30
N PHE A 222 -4.72 -8.33 14.84
CA PHE A 222 -5.68 -7.50 14.11
C PHE A 222 -5.60 -6.06 14.60
N LEU A 223 -6.06 -5.10 13.82
CA LEU A 223 -6.12 -3.67 14.17
C LEU A 223 -4.74 -3.08 14.51
N PHE A 224 -3.73 -3.53 13.77
CA PHE A 224 -2.33 -3.14 13.94
C PHE A 224 -1.93 -1.98 13.01
N GLY A 225 -0.84 -1.32 13.32
CA GLY A 225 -0.16 -0.39 12.42
C GLY A 225 0.91 -1.10 11.59
N SER A 226 1.00 -0.79 10.30
CA SER A 226 2.00 -1.36 9.40
C SER A 226 2.56 -0.35 8.42
N ALA A 227 3.84 -0.50 8.11
CA ALA A 227 4.51 0.25 7.04
C ALA A 227 5.65 -0.56 6.45
N SER A 228 6.04 -0.26 5.22
CA SER A 228 7.14 -0.91 4.50
C SER A 228 8.20 0.08 4.04
N LEU A 229 9.42 -0.43 3.92
CA LEU A 229 10.57 0.28 3.36
C LEU A 229 11.38 -0.72 2.53
N GLY A 230 11.32 -0.59 1.21
CA GLY A 230 11.96 -1.55 0.29
C GLY A 230 11.42 -2.96 0.46
N GLU A 231 12.30 -3.90 0.82
CA GLU A 231 11.96 -5.31 0.98
C GLU A 231 11.49 -5.69 2.39
N VAL A 232 11.46 -4.74 3.31
CA VAL A 232 11.04 -5.02 4.67
C VAL A 232 9.76 -4.27 5.04
N ALA A 233 8.95 -4.89 5.87
CA ALA A 233 7.77 -4.30 6.47
C ALA A 233 7.77 -4.56 7.97
N ILE A 234 7.26 -3.60 8.75
CA ILE A 234 7.06 -3.79 10.20
C ILE A 234 5.58 -3.66 10.50
N LEU A 235 5.08 -4.58 11.31
CA LEU A 235 3.74 -4.59 11.87
C LEU A 235 3.86 -4.46 13.39
N ALA A 236 3.11 -3.54 13.98
CA ALA A 236 3.22 -3.25 15.40
C ALA A 236 1.86 -3.06 16.08
N GLY A 237 1.73 -3.56 17.30
CA GLY A 237 0.50 -3.47 18.07
C GLY A 237 -0.62 -4.37 17.57
N GLY A 238 -1.84 -3.86 17.68
CA GLY A 238 -3.06 -4.60 17.40
C GLY A 238 -3.60 -5.31 18.62
N CYS A 239 -4.42 -6.30 18.39
CA CYS A 239 -4.90 -7.24 19.40
C CYS A 239 -4.83 -8.68 18.90
N ASP A 240 -4.70 -9.62 19.82
CA ASP A 240 -4.76 -11.04 19.53
C ASP A 240 -6.21 -11.51 19.23
N PRO A 241 -6.43 -12.76 18.79
CA PRO A 241 -7.76 -13.30 18.56
C PRO A 241 -8.68 -13.30 19.79
N LYS A 242 -8.13 -13.18 21.00
CA LYS A 242 -8.89 -13.10 22.26
C LYS A 242 -9.23 -11.66 22.65
N GLY A 243 -8.75 -10.66 21.88
CA GLY A 243 -8.97 -9.25 22.15
C GLY A 243 -7.95 -8.59 23.07
N ASN A 244 -6.90 -9.30 23.49
CA ASN A 244 -5.84 -8.72 24.31
C ASN A 244 -5.00 -7.75 23.48
N LEU A 245 -4.75 -6.56 24.03
CA LEU A 245 -3.90 -5.56 23.38
C LEU A 245 -2.45 -6.04 23.30
N LEU A 246 -1.82 -5.80 22.17
CA LEU A 246 -0.45 -6.18 21.90
C LEU A 246 0.48 -4.96 21.93
N ASN A 247 1.65 -5.13 22.54
CA ASN A 247 2.80 -4.25 22.40
C ASN A 247 3.93 -4.91 21.60
N SER A 248 3.69 -6.07 21.04
CA SER A 248 4.67 -6.77 20.18
C SER A 248 4.71 -6.15 18.79
N ALA A 249 5.87 -6.30 18.15
CA ALA A 249 6.09 -5.92 16.76
C ALA A 249 6.83 -7.05 16.03
N GLU A 250 6.61 -7.14 14.71
CA GLU A 250 7.26 -8.11 13.85
C GLU A 250 7.70 -7.47 12.55
N LEU A 251 8.84 -7.91 12.05
CA LEU A 251 9.39 -7.53 10.76
C LEU A 251 9.19 -8.68 9.77
N TYR A 252 8.62 -8.36 8.62
CA TYR A 252 8.54 -9.22 7.46
C TYR A 252 9.63 -8.86 6.46
N ASN A 253 10.32 -9.86 5.92
CA ASN A 253 11.25 -9.69 4.82
C ASN A 253 10.70 -10.39 3.57
N SER A 254 10.37 -9.64 2.52
CA SER A 254 9.77 -10.15 1.29
C SER A 254 10.76 -10.96 0.43
N GLU A 255 12.07 -10.78 0.59
CA GLU A 255 13.06 -11.58 -0.14
C GLU A 255 13.15 -13.02 0.38
N THR A 256 13.02 -13.20 1.69
CA THR A 256 13.09 -14.51 2.35
C THR A 256 11.71 -15.09 2.66
N GLY A 257 10.66 -14.26 2.62
CA GLY A 257 9.32 -14.65 3.03
C GLY A 257 9.18 -14.94 4.52
N THR A 258 10.04 -14.39 5.38
CA THR A 258 10.13 -14.75 6.80
C THR A 258 9.71 -13.62 7.73
N TRP A 259 9.19 -13.98 8.91
CA TRP A 259 8.85 -13.08 10.00
C TRP A 259 9.88 -13.14 11.11
N VAL A 260 10.27 -11.99 11.64
CA VAL A 260 11.19 -11.86 12.77
C VAL A 260 10.52 -11.03 13.85
N THR A 261 10.48 -11.55 15.08
CA THR A 261 9.94 -10.82 16.23
C THR A 261 10.91 -9.70 16.63
N LEU A 262 10.40 -8.49 16.80
CA LEU A 262 11.13 -7.32 17.23
C LEU A 262 10.97 -7.08 18.75
N PRO A 263 11.83 -6.24 19.35
CA PRO A 263 11.62 -5.76 20.72
C PRO A 263 10.22 -5.16 20.90
N LYS A 264 9.65 -5.29 22.09
CA LYS A 264 8.31 -4.82 22.40
C LYS A 264 8.27 -3.28 22.49
N MET A 265 7.18 -2.69 22.02
CA MET A 265 6.84 -1.29 22.25
C MET A 265 6.65 -1.00 23.75
N ASN A 266 6.75 0.27 24.12
CA ASN A 266 6.48 0.71 25.49
C ASN A 266 4.99 0.61 25.85
N LYS A 267 4.10 0.89 24.87
CA LYS A 267 2.65 0.91 25.09
C LYS A 267 1.95 -0.09 24.16
N ALA A 268 1.10 -0.92 24.72
CA ALA A 268 0.19 -1.74 23.94
C ALA A 268 -0.90 -0.86 23.31
N ARG A 269 -1.19 -1.09 22.03
CA ARG A 269 -2.14 -0.28 21.26
C ARG A 269 -2.80 -1.04 20.13
N LYS A 270 -4.06 -0.76 19.83
CA LYS A 270 -4.78 -1.20 18.64
C LYS A 270 -5.33 0.01 17.88
N MET A 271 -5.85 -0.16 16.69
CA MET A 271 -6.38 0.92 15.83
C MET A 271 -5.35 2.04 15.63
N CYS A 272 -4.10 1.68 15.52
CA CYS A 272 -2.98 2.58 15.25
C CYS A 272 -2.58 2.51 13.78
N SER A 273 -1.83 3.51 13.34
CA SER A 273 -1.23 3.52 12.01
C SER A 273 0.28 3.59 12.12
N ALA A 274 0.98 3.23 11.03
CA ALA A 274 2.42 3.32 11.02
C ALA A 274 2.95 3.91 9.71
N VAL A 275 4.16 4.46 9.79
CA VAL A 275 4.91 5.01 8.67
C VAL A 275 6.39 4.76 8.86
N PHE A 276 7.15 4.79 7.76
CA PHE A 276 8.58 5.05 7.80
C PHE A 276 8.84 6.54 7.56
N LEU A 277 9.70 7.12 8.36
CA LEU A 277 10.12 8.51 8.29
C LEU A 277 11.62 8.59 8.66
N GLU A 278 12.44 9.19 7.79
CA GLU A 278 13.89 9.27 7.98
C GLU A 278 14.56 7.91 8.30
N GLY A 279 14.09 6.85 7.62
CA GLY A 279 14.60 5.48 7.78
C GLY A 279 14.23 4.79 9.10
N LYS A 280 13.39 5.40 9.94
CA LYS A 280 12.87 4.83 11.17
C LYS A 280 11.40 4.50 11.06
N PHE A 281 10.94 3.51 11.81
CA PHE A 281 9.54 3.12 11.84
C PHE A 281 8.81 3.84 12.97
N TYR A 282 7.67 4.42 12.67
CA TYR A 282 6.81 5.10 13.64
C TYR A 282 5.46 4.43 13.72
N VAL A 283 4.97 4.16 14.92
CA VAL A 283 3.58 3.78 15.18
C VAL A 283 2.87 4.97 15.83
N ILE A 284 1.68 5.32 15.34
CA ILE A 284 1.03 6.60 15.65
C ILE A 284 -0.36 6.36 16.23
N GLY A 285 -0.62 6.94 17.40
CA GLY A 285 -1.93 6.98 18.03
C GLY A 285 -2.48 5.60 18.39
N GLY A 286 -3.75 5.42 18.17
CA GLY A 286 -4.51 4.21 18.48
C GLY A 286 -5.14 4.23 19.87
N THR A 287 -5.67 3.08 20.27
CA THR A 287 -6.38 2.87 21.53
C THR A 287 -5.57 1.97 22.44
N GLY A 288 -5.29 2.43 23.65
CA GLY A 288 -4.58 1.71 24.71
C GLY A 288 -5.53 1.01 25.68
N ALA A 289 -4.98 0.61 26.84
CA ALA A 289 -5.74 -0.03 27.91
C ALA A 289 -6.91 0.83 28.36
N GLY A 290 -8.02 0.19 28.71
CA GLY A 290 -9.25 0.89 29.13
C GLY A 290 -9.91 1.72 28.02
N ASN A 291 -9.65 1.39 26.74
CA ASN A 291 -10.14 2.13 25.57
C ASN A 291 -9.73 3.62 25.56
N THR A 292 -8.57 3.93 26.12
CA THR A 292 -8.03 5.30 26.12
C THR A 292 -7.38 5.63 24.78
N THR A 293 -7.67 6.80 24.21
CA THR A 293 -7.00 7.29 23.01
C THR A 293 -5.56 7.67 23.35
N LEU A 294 -4.60 7.10 22.63
CA LEU A 294 -3.18 7.42 22.78
C LEU A 294 -2.82 8.61 21.89
N THR A 295 -2.42 9.71 22.50
CA THR A 295 -1.98 10.92 21.78
C THR A 295 -0.52 10.85 21.32
N CYS A 296 0.23 9.88 21.82
CA CYS A 296 1.64 9.66 21.46
C CYS A 296 1.81 8.70 20.30
N GLY A 297 2.97 8.77 19.67
CA GLY A 297 3.52 7.69 18.84
C GLY A 297 4.72 7.05 19.50
N GLU A 298 5.27 6.03 18.88
CA GLU A 298 6.56 5.44 19.25
C GLU A 298 7.42 5.25 17.99
N GLU A 299 8.68 5.63 18.09
CA GLU A 299 9.72 5.49 17.07
C GLU A 299 10.52 4.22 17.34
N TYR A 300 10.71 3.39 16.34
CA TYR A 300 11.62 2.25 16.36
C TYR A 300 12.82 2.52 15.46
N ASP A 301 14.00 2.48 16.03
CA ASP A 301 15.25 2.58 15.28
C ASP A 301 15.78 1.17 14.96
N LEU A 302 15.85 0.84 13.66
CA LEU A 302 16.29 -0.47 13.19
C LEU A 302 17.76 -0.76 13.52
N LYS A 303 18.60 0.30 13.68
CA LYS A 303 20.03 0.14 13.96
C LYS A 303 20.28 -0.19 15.43
N THR A 304 19.61 0.53 16.31
CA THR A 304 19.77 0.33 17.78
C THR A 304 18.80 -0.70 18.33
N GLN A 305 17.77 -1.07 17.55
CA GLN A 305 16.71 -1.98 17.97
C GLN A 305 15.94 -1.51 19.21
N THR A 306 15.74 -0.20 19.35
CA THR A 306 15.09 0.41 20.52
C THR A 306 13.84 1.20 20.14
N TRP A 307 12.87 1.22 21.05
CA TRP A 307 11.68 2.04 20.96
C TRP A 307 11.81 3.31 21.80
N ARG A 308 11.33 4.43 21.25
CA ARG A 308 11.27 5.72 21.93
C ARG A 308 9.88 6.33 21.76
N GLU A 309 9.26 6.76 22.85
CA GLU A 309 7.97 7.46 22.81
C GLU A 309 8.13 8.90 22.28
N ILE A 310 7.21 9.31 21.40
CA ILE A 310 7.11 10.65 20.83
C ILE A 310 5.75 11.24 21.21
N PRO A 311 5.68 12.33 21.97
CA PRO A 311 4.43 12.93 22.36
C PRO A 311 3.74 13.62 21.17
N ASN A 312 2.41 13.81 21.28
CA ASN A 312 1.58 14.59 20.36
C ASN A 312 1.66 14.17 18.89
N MET A 313 1.85 12.88 18.61
CA MET A 313 1.83 12.35 17.23
C MET A 313 0.43 11.98 16.73
N TYR A 314 -0.61 12.00 17.56
CA TYR A 314 -1.97 11.72 17.13
C TYR A 314 -2.57 12.96 16.44
N PRO A 315 -3.04 12.86 15.18
CA PRO A 315 -3.55 14.01 14.43
C PRO A 315 -4.99 14.42 14.76
N GLY A 316 -5.70 13.62 15.55
CA GLY A 316 -7.10 13.84 15.93
C GLY A 316 -7.29 14.85 17.05
N ARG A 317 -8.53 14.95 17.57
CA ARG A 317 -8.88 15.85 18.66
C ARG A 317 -8.13 15.46 19.94
N ASN A 318 -7.56 16.45 20.61
CA ASN A 318 -7.11 16.27 21.99
C ASN A 318 -8.32 16.04 22.89
N ALA A 319 -8.20 15.15 23.87
CA ALA A 319 -9.28 14.79 24.81
C ALA A 319 -9.86 15.98 25.63
N GLY A 320 -9.35 17.21 25.42
CA GLY A 320 -9.79 18.43 26.06
C GLY A 320 -10.84 19.25 25.31
N ASP A 321 -11.07 18.97 24.03
CA ASP A 321 -11.92 19.84 23.16
C ASP A 321 -13.40 19.41 23.07
N GLY A 322 -13.94 18.75 24.07
CA GLY A 322 -15.36 18.40 24.03
C GLY A 322 -15.82 17.43 25.10
N ALA A 323 -15.94 17.90 26.32
CA ALA A 323 -16.74 17.21 27.32
C ALA A 323 -18.19 17.09 26.81
N GLY A 324 -18.63 15.89 26.39
CA GLY A 324 -20.03 15.62 26.12
C GLY A 324 -20.38 15.00 24.77
N VAL A 325 -19.42 14.74 23.86
CA VAL A 325 -19.71 13.96 22.67
C VAL A 325 -19.66 12.46 23.05
N PRO A 326 -20.75 11.69 22.86
CA PRO A 326 -20.70 10.24 23.03
C PRO A 326 -19.52 9.67 22.25
N VAL A 327 -18.85 8.64 22.77
CA VAL A 327 -17.87 7.85 22.03
C VAL A 327 -18.61 7.32 20.79
N ALA A 328 -18.60 8.14 19.77
CA ALA A 328 -19.26 7.85 18.49
C ALA A 328 -18.55 6.67 17.86
N ALA A 329 -19.25 5.94 17.02
CA ALA A 329 -18.82 4.81 16.22
C ALA A 329 -17.32 4.73 16.03
N VAL A 330 -16.74 3.53 16.19
CA VAL A 330 -15.30 3.26 16.13
C VAL A 330 -14.65 4.03 14.99
N GLU A 331 -13.76 4.95 15.32
CA GLU A 331 -13.01 5.73 14.35
C GLU A 331 -11.99 4.86 13.62
N ALA A 332 -11.73 5.15 12.35
CA ALA A 332 -10.65 4.50 11.61
C ALA A 332 -9.29 4.82 12.26
N PRO A 333 -8.28 3.95 12.08
CA PRO A 333 -6.91 4.28 12.42
C PRO A 333 -6.48 5.63 11.81
N PRO A 334 -5.55 6.37 12.42
CA PRO A 334 -5.07 7.64 11.88
C PRO A 334 -4.69 7.53 10.41
N LEU A 335 -5.22 8.40 9.57
CA LEU A 335 -4.92 8.42 8.15
C LEU A 335 -3.66 9.23 7.92
N VAL A 336 -2.51 8.57 7.85
CA VAL A 336 -1.19 9.20 7.79
C VAL A 336 -0.41 8.75 6.56
N ALA A 337 0.45 9.63 6.05
CA ALA A 337 1.35 9.36 4.93
C ALA A 337 2.61 10.22 5.04
N VAL A 338 3.73 9.74 4.50
CA VAL A 338 5.00 10.48 4.45
C VAL A 338 5.34 10.78 3.00
N VAL A 339 5.55 12.06 2.70
CA VAL A 339 6.02 12.55 1.40
C VAL A 339 7.19 13.49 1.62
N ASN A 340 8.32 13.25 0.93
CA ASN A 340 9.54 14.04 1.03
C ASN A 340 9.95 14.30 2.49
N GLU A 341 10.02 13.20 3.27
CA GLU A 341 10.37 13.20 4.70
C GLU A 341 9.48 14.12 5.57
N ASN A 342 8.28 14.46 5.11
CA ASN A 342 7.27 15.16 5.89
C ASN A 342 6.08 14.24 6.19
N LEU A 343 5.67 14.21 7.45
CA LEU A 343 4.52 13.44 7.90
C LEU A 343 3.24 14.28 7.75
N TYR A 344 2.28 13.74 7.02
CA TYR A 344 0.96 14.33 6.81
C TYR A 344 -0.13 13.45 7.39
N ALA A 345 -1.25 14.07 7.74
CA ALA A 345 -2.45 13.38 8.19
C ALA A 345 -3.70 13.97 7.55
N ALA A 346 -4.67 13.11 7.29
CA ALA A 346 -6.03 13.51 6.93
C ALA A 346 -6.91 13.54 8.20
N ASP A 347 -7.25 14.74 8.64
CA ASP A 347 -8.26 14.97 9.67
C ASP A 347 -9.64 14.98 9.01
N TYR A 348 -10.30 13.83 9.01
CA TYR A 348 -11.61 13.67 8.38
C TYR A 348 -12.73 14.41 9.12
N ALA A 349 -12.58 14.67 10.43
CA ALA A 349 -13.57 15.37 11.24
C ALA A 349 -13.66 16.85 10.88
N HIS A 350 -12.51 17.50 10.70
CA HIS A 350 -12.41 18.90 10.26
C HIS A 350 -12.27 19.05 8.74
N ARG A 351 -12.13 17.93 8.01
CA ARG A 351 -11.86 17.87 6.57
C ARG A 351 -10.59 18.62 6.18
N GLU A 352 -9.56 18.47 6.98
CA GLU A 352 -8.27 19.13 6.80
C GLU A 352 -7.16 18.14 6.50
N VAL A 353 -6.13 18.62 5.81
CA VAL A 353 -4.82 17.99 5.75
C VAL A 353 -3.91 18.73 6.71
N LYS A 354 -3.24 17.99 7.56
CA LYS A 354 -2.30 18.50 8.54
C LYS A 354 -0.89 17.98 8.26
N ARG A 355 0.12 18.77 8.56
CA ARG A 355 1.53 18.37 8.54
C ARG A 355 2.07 18.40 9.96
N TYR A 356 2.85 17.39 10.34
CA TYR A 356 3.49 17.33 11.65
C TYR A 356 4.75 18.18 11.68
N ASP A 357 4.79 19.17 12.56
CA ASP A 357 5.99 19.94 12.89
C ASP A 357 6.78 19.17 13.95
N LYS A 358 7.84 18.51 13.52
CA LYS A 358 8.69 17.65 14.36
C LYS A 358 9.43 18.46 15.46
N ALA A 359 9.81 19.71 15.15
CA ALA A 359 10.52 20.54 16.09
C ALA A 359 9.63 21.01 17.24
N ARG A 360 8.37 21.33 16.93
CA ARG A 360 7.37 21.80 17.91
C ARG A 360 6.50 20.68 18.45
N GLN A 361 6.56 19.48 17.85
CA GLN A 361 5.74 18.31 18.17
C GLN A 361 4.23 18.61 18.12
N LEU A 362 3.81 19.28 17.07
CA LEU A 362 2.39 19.63 16.86
C LEU A 362 1.99 19.50 15.39
N TRP A 363 0.68 19.37 15.16
CA TRP A 363 0.09 19.32 13.83
C TRP A 363 -0.32 20.70 13.36
N VAL A 364 0.05 21.06 12.14
CA VAL A 364 -0.28 22.33 11.48
C VAL A 364 -1.17 22.05 10.28
N ALA A 365 -2.33 22.70 10.18
CA ALA A 365 -3.20 22.60 9.03
C ALA A 365 -2.51 23.21 7.80
N VAL A 366 -2.54 22.48 6.67
CA VAL A 366 -1.98 22.92 5.39
C VAL A 366 -3.05 23.18 4.34
N GLY A 367 -4.28 22.70 4.57
CA GLY A 367 -5.42 22.94 3.70
C GLY A 367 -6.54 21.93 3.92
N ARG A 368 -7.48 21.84 2.99
CA ARG A 368 -8.67 20.99 3.09
C ARG A 368 -8.54 19.72 2.25
N LEU A 369 -9.19 18.66 2.71
CA LEU A 369 -9.42 17.44 1.91
C LEU A 369 -10.29 17.75 0.68
N PRO A 370 -10.22 16.95 -0.39
CA PRO A 370 -11.07 17.13 -1.56
C PRO A 370 -12.56 17.15 -1.17
N GLU A 371 -13.33 18.09 -1.71
CA GLU A 371 -14.72 18.31 -1.29
C GLU A 371 -15.64 17.12 -1.56
N ARG A 372 -15.41 16.41 -2.64
CA ARG A 372 -16.25 15.29 -3.09
C ARG A 372 -15.98 13.98 -2.35
N VAL A 373 -14.87 13.88 -1.62
CA VAL A 373 -14.53 12.69 -0.86
C VAL A 373 -15.27 12.67 0.46
N VAL A 374 -16.02 11.59 0.70
CA VAL A 374 -16.80 11.39 1.92
C VAL A 374 -16.30 10.14 2.66
N SER A 375 -16.16 10.24 3.95
CA SER A 375 -15.79 9.11 4.82
C SER A 375 -16.79 8.94 5.96
N THR A 376 -16.84 7.74 6.53
CA THR A 376 -17.56 7.47 7.78
C THR A 376 -16.52 7.31 8.87
N ASN A 377 -16.30 8.36 9.68
CA ASN A 377 -15.29 8.36 10.75
C ASN A 377 -13.90 7.89 10.26
N GLY A 378 -13.48 8.33 9.06
CA GLY A 378 -12.23 7.91 8.42
C GLY A 378 -12.29 6.62 7.62
N TRP A 379 -13.36 5.82 7.72
CA TRP A 379 -13.57 4.63 6.91
C TRP A 379 -14.04 4.98 5.50
N GLY A 380 -13.70 4.12 4.54
CA GLY A 380 -14.06 4.30 3.13
C GLY A 380 -13.19 5.28 2.36
N LEU A 381 -12.21 5.88 3.00
CA LEU A 381 -11.25 6.83 2.46
C LEU A 381 -9.85 6.22 2.55
N ALA A 382 -9.05 6.30 1.48
CA ALA A 382 -7.61 6.03 1.54
C ALA A 382 -6.81 7.34 1.48
N PHE A 383 -5.76 7.42 2.30
CA PHE A 383 -4.80 8.51 2.35
C PHE A 383 -3.40 7.91 2.34
N ARG A 384 -2.64 8.10 1.27
CA ARG A 384 -1.33 7.45 1.05
C ARG A 384 -0.35 8.41 0.38
N ALA A 385 0.93 8.06 0.44
CA ALA A 385 1.97 8.64 -0.40
C ALA A 385 2.12 7.82 -1.69
N CYS A 386 2.35 8.50 -2.81
CA CYS A 386 2.65 7.90 -4.10
C CYS A 386 3.78 8.70 -4.75
N GLY A 387 5.02 8.24 -4.56
CA GLY A 387 6.21 9.02 -4.91
C GLY A 387 6.28 10.33 -4.13
N ASP A 388 6.41 11.42 -4.86
CA ASP A 388 6.46 12.79 -4.35
C ASP A 388 5.09 13.43 -4.03
N ARG A 389 4.02 12.62 -4.09
CA ARG A 389 2.64 13.11 -3.98
C ARG A 389 1.88 12.47 -2.84
N LEU A 390 1.01 13.26 -2.20
CA LEU A 390 -0.09 12.74 -1.41
C LEU A 390 -1.24 12.35 -2.33
N ILE A 391 -1.86 11.21 -2.04
CA ILE A 391 -3.08 10.77 -2.73
C ILE A 391 -4.22 10.57 -1.74
N VAL A 392 -5.41 10.93 -2.20
CA VAL A 392 -6.68 10.67 -1.53
C VAL A 392 -7.56 9.89 -2.48
N ILE A 393 -8.08 8.74 -2.02
CA ILE A 393 -8.99 7.92 -2.81
C ILE A 393 -10.31 7.80 -2.07
N GLY A 394 -11.38 8.14 -2.74
CA GLY A 394 -12.74 8.05 -2.21
C GLY A 394 -13.73 8.55 -3.24
N GLY A 395 -15.00 8.54 -2.90
CA GLY A 395 -16.03 8.98 -3.84
C GLY A 395 -17.20 9.68 -3.15
N PRO A 396 -18.03 10.38 -3.92
CA PRO A 396 -19.22 11.03 -3.42
C PRO A 396 -20.27 9.98 -3.05
N ARG A 397 -20.96 10.19 -1.93
CA ARG A 397 -22.13 9.37 -1.55
C ARG A 397 -23.39 9.70 -2.32
N ALA A 398 -23.38 10.76 -3.16
CA ALA A 398 -24.57 11.28 -3.78
C ALA A 398 -25.16 10.32 -4.81
N LEU A 399 -26.46 10.07 -4.69
CA LEU A 399 -27.38 9.58 -5.73
C LEU A 399 -26.99 8.27 -6.43
N GLY A 400 -26.68 7.21 -5.64
CA GLY A 400 -26.44 5.89 -6.23
C GLY A 400 -25.16 5.76 -7.04
N GLY A 401 -24.28 6.76 -6.99
CA GLY A 401 -23.01 6.78 -7.71
C GLY A 401 -21.99 5.84 -7.09
N ARG A 402 -21.57 4.85 -7.87
CA ARG A 402 -20.46 3.95 -7.54
C ARG A 402 -19.14 4.50 -8.09
N MET A 403 -18.89 5.80 -7.92
CA MET A 403 -17.72 6.47 -8.50
C MET A 403 -16.61 6.56 -7.45
N ILE A 404 -15.41 6.09 -7.79
CA ILE A 404 -14.18 6.34 -7.06
C ILE A 404 -13.38 7.38 -7.83
N GLU A 405 -12.84 8.35 -7.10
CA GLU A 405 -11.94 9.38 -7.62
C GLU A 405 -10.60 9.28 -6.88
N ILE A 406 -9.51 9.40 -7.63
CA ILE A 406 -8.14 9.46 -7.11
C ILE A 406 -7.67 10.90 -7.25
N TYR A 407 -7.43 11.55 -6.13
CA TYR A 407 -6.89 12.90 -6.05
C TYR A 407 -5.42 12.87 -5.69
N SER A 408 -4.65 13.80 -6.23
CA SER A 408 -3.24 13.97 -5.86
C SER A 408 -2.88 15.42 -5.62
N TRP A 409 -1.89 15.62 -4.76
CA TRP A 409 -1.23 16.88 -4.53
C TRP A 409 0.26 16.63 -4.27
N ALA A 410 1.13 17.44 -4.91
CA ALA A 410 2.57 17.43 -4.67
C ALA A 410 2.92 18.58 -3.71
N PRO A 411 3.37 18.30 -2.48
CA PRO A 411 3.65 19.35 -1.49
C PRO A 411 4.70 20.37 -1.92
N ASP A 412 5.67 19.96 -2.73
CA ASP A 412 6.75 20.83 -3.22
C ASP A 412 6.27 21.84 -4.29
N GLN A 413 5.07 21.65 -4.84
CA GLN A 413 4.48 22.58 -5.81
C GLN A 413 3.77 23.75 -5.15
N GLY A 414 3.85 23.92 -3.83
CA GLY A 414 3.32 25.05 -3.10
C GLY A 414 1.98 24.79 -2.41
N GLN A 415 1.06 25.77 -2.47
CA GLN A 415 -0.21 25.69 -1.78
C GLN A 415 -1.03 24.45 -2.16
N LEU A 416 -1.72 23.85 -1.18
CA LEU A 416 -2.51 22.65 -1.39
C LEU A 416 -3.59 22.88 -2.46
N HIS A 417 -3.46 22.11 -3.55
CA HIS A 417 -4.44 22.08 -4.64
C HIS A 417 -4.58 20.63 -5.13
N TRP A 418 -5.78 20.06 -4.97
CA TRP A 418 -6.04 18.68 -5.39
C TRP A 418 -6.36 18.61 -6.88
N GLY A 419 -5.52 17.91 -7.63
CA GLY A 419 -5.82 17.48 -9.00
C GLY A 419 -6.48 16.10 -9.01
N VAL A 420 -7.47 15.90 -9.88
CA VAL A 420 -8.05 14.58 -10.12
C VAL A 420 -7.13 13.83 -11.07
N LEU A 421 -6.51 12.74 -10.60
CA LEU A 421 -5.69 11.86 -11.45
C LEU A 421 -6.56 10.94 -12.30
N ALA A 422 -7.58 10.34 -11.68
CA ALA A 422 -8.44 9.38 -12.35
C ALA A 422 -9.79 9.27 -11.64
N SER A 423 -10.80 8.80 -12.38
CA SER A 423 -12.09 8.41 -11.84
C SER A 423 -12.59 7.14 -12.52
N ARG A 424 -13.28 6.28 -11.77
CA ARG A 424 -13.83 5.02 -12.31
C ARG A 424 -15.05 4.57 -11.52
N GLN A 425 -15.98 3.91 -12.22
CA GLN A 425 -17.10 3.23 -11.56
C GLN A 425 -16.63 1.91 -10.96
N LEU A 426 -16.45 1.89 -9.63
CA LEU A 426 -16.07 0.68 -8.89
C LEU A 426 -17.02 0.48 -7.71
N GLY A 427 -16.84 1.19 -6.66
CA GLY A 427 -17.64 1.26 -5.46
C GLY A 427 -17.71 2.71 -5.00
N ASN A 428 -18.14 2.96 -3.80
CA ASN A 428 -18.07 4.26 -3.13
C ASN A 428 -17.30 4.19 -1.81
N PHE A 429 -16.65 3.04 -1.53
CA PHE A 429 -15.98 2.75 -0.28
C PHE A 429 -14.66 2.04 -0.56
N VAL A 430 -13.57 2.60 -0.06
CA VAL A 430 -12.24 1.99 -0.17
C VAL A 430 -11.94 1.23 1.12
N TYR A 431 -11.97 -0.10 1.05
CA TYR A 431 -11.66 -0.99 2.18
C TYR A 431 -10.16 -0.99 2.46
N ASN A 432 -9.37 -1.22 1.43
CA ASN A 432 -7.93 -1.36 1.53
C ASN A 432 -7.22 -0.56 0.44
N CYS A 433 -6.02 -0.07 0.74
CA CYS A 433 -5.16 0.61 -0.21
C CYS A 433 -3.69 0.47 0.19
N ALA A 434 -2.86 0.11 -0.79
CA ALA A 434 -1.41 0.08 -0.66
C ALA A 434 -0.77 0.71 -1.90
N VAL A 435 0.39 1.34 -1.74
CA VAL A 435 1.19 1.85 -2.86
C VAL A 435 2.47 1.05 -2.93
N MET A 436 2.73 0.46 -4.09
CA MET A 436 3.93 -0.34 -4.35
C MET A 436 4.87 0.45 -5.24
N GLY A 437 6.08 0.70 -4.74
CA GLY A 437 7.18 1.31 -5.49
C GLY A 437 8.19 0.24 -5.92
N CYS A 438 8.38 0.08 -7.23
CA CYS A 438 9.37 -0.85 -7.77
C CYS A 438 9.73 -0.54 -9.23
#